data_ae5038d7314833cbdd479c6013856077
#
_entry.id   ae5038d7314833cbdd479c6013856077
#
_cell.length_a   1.000
_cell.length_b   1.000
_cell.length_c   1.000
_cell.angle_alpha   90.00
_cell.angle_beta   90.00
_cell.angle_gamma   90.00
#
_symmetry.space_group_name_H-M   'P 1'
#
loop_
_entity.id
_entity.type
_entity.pdbx_description
1 polymer ?
#
loop_
_entity_poly.entity_id
_entity_poly.type
_entity_poly.pdbx_seq_one_letter_code
_entity_poly.pdbx_strand_id
1 'polypeptide(L)'
;NGNFFLFEAVTYTVKSGGEEKEVTVDELISGYQKGDDYTKKSQVLAEQRKAVEAEAHAVQEAMQLREQYAQRLDQVRVLLENSDEQVDLEELKENDPISWSIKVAEKTENNKKLQLIEQEQNRLAQAHQKQAAEQQSKMVAHEAEMLTSKVKEFSDPKKAEQIKNEIRNFGKGIGFSDQELAQVYDHRHVMVLQKAMAYDRIQKAKAGVTKKVAKAPKMAKQGNKVAKTDVYT
;
A
#
# COMPACT_ATOMS: atom_id res chain seq x y z
N ASN A 1 49.44 -52.58 2.98
CA ASN A 1 48.90 -52.26 4.32
C ASN A 1 48.84 -50.74 4.46
N GLY A 2 47.74 -50.15 4.00
CA GLY A 2 47.47 -48.74 4.20
C GLY A 2 46.72 -48.55 5.53
N ASN A 3 47.41 -48.03 6.54
CA ASN A 3 46.80 -47.58 7.77
C ASN A 3 45.97 -46.34 7.44
N PHE A 4 44.65 -46.49 7.32
CA PHE A 4 43.69 -45.38 7.30
C PHE A 4 43.51 -44.94 8.76
N PHE A 5 44.19 -43.84 9.15
CA PHE A 5 43.91 -43.20 10.41
C PHE A 5 42.53 -42.55 10.28
N LEU A 6 41.53 -43.17 10.88
CA LEU A 6 40.25 -42.56 11.18
C LEU A 6 40.52 -41.47 12.23
N PHE A 7 40.56 -40.21 11.79
CA PHE A 7 40.48 -39.08 12.73
C PHE A 7 39.05 -39.09 13.29
N GLU A 8 38.88 -39.60 14.52
CA GLU A 8 37.64 -39.38 15.27
C GLU A 8 37.44 -37.88 15.42
N ALA A 9 36.32 -37.37 14.91
CA ALA A 9 35.95 -35.95 15.07
C ALA A 9 35.76 -35.70 16.58
N VAL A 10 36.56 -34.79 17.13
CA VAL A 10 36.43 -34.39 18.52
C VAL A 10 35.07 -33.69 18.69
N THR A 11 34.19 -34.30 19.49
CA THR A 11 32.89 -33.74 19.86
C THR A 11 32.89 -33.17 21.27
N TYR A 12 32.08 -32.16 21.50
CA TYR A 12 31.90 -31.51 22.79
C TYR A 12 30.42 -31.56 23.16
N THR A 13 30.15 -31.86 24.44
CA THR A 13 28.78 -31.82 24.96
C THR A 13 28.42 -30.38 25.29
N VAL A 14 27.37 -29.85 24.64
CA VAL A 14 26.84 -28.51 24.89
C VAL A 14 25.37 -28.59 25.33
N LYS A 15 24.97 -27.69 26.24
CA LYS A 15 23.59 -27.58 26.69
C LYS A 15 22.87 -26.51 25.90
N SER A 16 21.87 -26.90 25.10
CA SER A 16 21.08 -25.99 24.29
C SER A 16 19.59 -26.29 24.45
N GLY A 17 18.81 -25.27 24.82
CA GLY A 17 17.36 -25.43 25.03
C GLY A 17 16.97 -26.34 26.19
N GLY A 18 17.90 -26.61 27.15
CA GLY A 18 17.69 -27.51 28.29
C GLY A 18 18.12 -28.96 28.00
N GLU A 19 18.49 -29.29 26.76
CA GLU A 19 18.97 -30.61 26.35
C GLU A 19 20.49 -30.58 26.12
N GLU A 20 21.14 -31.71 26.43
CA GLU A 20 22.57 -31.93 26.15
C GLU A 20 22.72 -32.52 24.75
N LYS A 21 23.59 -31.92 23.92
CA LYS A 21 23.88 -32.37 22.56
C LYS A 21 25.39 -32.43 22.34
N GLU A 22 25.84 -33.48 21.66
CA GLU A 22 27.20 -33.57 21.18
C GLU A 22 27.34 -32.83 19.86
N VAL A 23 28.30 -31.91 19.77
CA VAL A 23 28.55 -31.07 18.62
C VAL A 23 30.03 -31.04 18.30
N THR A 24 30.37 -30.90 17.03
CA THR A 24 31.73 -30.78 16.55
C THR A 24 32.26 -29.34 16.75
N VAL A 25 33.58 -29.14 16.69
CA VAL A 25 34.19 -27.80 16.78
C VAL A 25 33.68 -26.87 15.68
N ASP A 26 33.45 -27.36 14.47
CA ASP A 26 32.93 -26.57 13.36
C ASP A 26 31.49 -26.12 13.60
N GLU A 27 30.67 -26.98 14.19
CA GLU A 27 29.30 -26.61 14.61
C GLU A 27 29.29 -25.58 15.72
N LEU A 28 30.23 -25.67 16.69
CA LEU A 28 30.38 -24.67 17.75
C LEU A 28 30.79 -23.32 17.18
N ILE A 29 31.77 -23.27 16.28
CA ILE A 29 32.23 -22.05 15.61
C ILE A 29 31.07 -21.43 14.80
N SER A 30 30.38 -22.25 13.99
CA SER A 30 29.21 -21.81 13.22
C SER A 30 28.07 -21.30 14.12
N GLY A 31 27.82 -21.98 15.23
CA GLY A 31 26.83 -21.56 16.23
C GLY A 31 27.17 -20.23 16.88
N TYR A 32 28.44 -20.04 17.24
CA TYR A 32 28.94 -18.80 17.82
C TYR A 32 28.81 -17.62 16.83
N GLN A 33 29.26 -17.82 15.58
CA GLN A 33 29.15 -16.80 14.52
C GLN A 33 27.70 -16.40 14.24
N LYS A 34 26.79 -17.38 14.15
CA LYS A 34 25.35 -17.14 13.99
C LYS A 34 24.74 -16.40 15.16
N GLY A 35 25.15 -16.73 16.40
CA GLY A 35 24.71 -16.06 17.62
C GLY A 35 25.15 -14.60 17.67
N ASP A 36 26.41 -14.31 17.36
CA ASP A 36 26.96 -12.95 17.29
C ASP A 36 26.27 -12.10 16.21
N ASP A 37 26.11 -12.68 15.01
CA ASP A 37 25.40 -12.02 13.90
C ASP A 37 23.92 -11.75 14.23
N TYR A 38 23.25 -12.72 14.87
CA TYR A 38 21.87 -12.54 15.32
C TYR A 38 21.75 -11.44 16.36
N THR A 39 22.68 -11.40 17.35
CA THR A 39 22.69 -10.36 18.40
C THR A 39 22.87 -8.98 17.78
N LYS A 40 23.85 -8.81 16.88
CA LYS A 40 24.10 -7.55 16.17
C LYS A 40 22.87 -7.11 15.34
N LYS A 41 22.28 -8.02 14.57
CA LYS A 41 21.09 -7.75 13.79
C LYS A 41 19.87 -7.38 14.66
N SER A 42 19.72 -8.07 15.80
CA SER A 42 18.66 -7.78 16.76
C SER A 42 18.82 -6.40 17.40
N GLN A 43 20.04 -5.99 17.74
CA GLN A 43 20.33 -4.65 18.27
C GLN A 43 20.03 -3.57 17.23
N VAL A 44 20.52 -3.73 16.00
CA VAL A 44 20.23 -2.79 14.89
C VAL A 44 18.73 -2.66 14.66
N LEU A 45 18.01 -3.79 14.63
CA LEU A 45 16.55 -3.80 14.46
C LEU A 45 15.83 -3.08 15.62
N ALA A 46 16.30 -3.28 16.87
CA ALA A 46 15.73 -2.60 18.03
C ALA A 46 15.96 -1.09 17.97
N GLU A 47 17.14 -0.63 17.54
CA GLU A 47 17.44 0.79 17.34
C GLU A 47 16.57 1.38 16.21
N GLN A 48 16.44 0.68 15.10
CA GLN A 48 15.57 1.11 14.00
C GLN A 48 14.10 1.22 14.42
N ARG A 49 13.60 0.27 15.20
CA ARG A 49 12.23 0.34 15.76
C ARG A 49 12.05 1.55 16.65
N LYS A 50 13.00 1.82 17.57
CA LYS A 50 12.94 3.00 18.43
C LYS A 50 12.95 4.31 17.62
N ALA A 51 13.77 4.37 16.58
CA ALA A 51 13.82 5.55 15.72
C ALA A 51 12.49 5.77 14.97
N VAL A 52 11.91 4.71 14.42
CA VAL A 52 10.60 4.78 13.74
C VAL A 52 9.47 5.14 14.71
N GLU A 53 9.46 4.58 15.92
CA GLU A 53 8.49 4.93 16.96
C GLU A 53 8.60 6.40 17.37
N ALA A 54 9.83 6.89 17.57
CA ALA A 54 10.08 8.31 17.91
C ALA A 54 9.63 9.24 16.78
N GLU A 55 9.92 8.90 15.51
CA GLU A 55 9.45 9.66 14.36
C GLU A 55 7.93 9.65 14.26
N ALA A 56 7.29 8.50 14.43
CA ALA A 56 5.83 8.38 14.41
C ALA A 56 5.18 9.24 15.50
N HIS A 57 5.75 9.25 16.73
CA HIS A 57 5.27 10.08 17.83
C HIS A 57 5.43 11.58 17.52
N ALA A 58 6.60 12.00 17.02
CA ALA A 58 6.82 13.39 16.62
C ALA A 58 5.86 13.86 15.51
N VAL A 59 5.57 13.01 14.52
CA VAL A 59 4.58 13.29 13.48
C VAL A 59 3.18 13.44 14.07
N GLN A 60 2.81 12.57 15.01
CA GLN A 60 1.50 12.63 15.66
C GLN A 60 1.34 13.90 16.51
N GLU A 61 2.35 14.28 17.29
CA GLU A 61 2.37 15.54 18.05
C GLU A 61 2.26 16.76 17.13
N ALA A 62 3.01 16.77 16.03
CA ALA A 62 2.95 17.86 15.05
C ALA A 62 1.55 17.98 14.39
N MET A 63 0.88 16.85 14.15
CA MET A 63 -0.50 16.84 13.65
C MET A 63 -1.48 17.41 14.67
N GLN A 64 -1.37 17.03 15.94
CA GLN A 64 -2.23 17.55 17.03
C GLN A 64 -2.06 19.05 17.23
N LEU A 65 -0.80 19.53 17.24
CA LEU A 65 -0.52 20.97 17.36
C LEU A 65 -1.11 21.77 16.19
N ARG A 66 -1.03 21.23 14.97
CA ARG A 66 -1.59 21.85 13.78
C ARG A 66 -3.11 21.92 13.83
N GLU A 67 -3.74 20.84 14.29
CA GLU A 67 -5.20 20.80 14.51
C GLU A 67 -5.65 21.82 15.55
N GLN A 68 -4.99 21.88 16.70
CA GLN A 68 -5.27 22.88 17.73
C GLN A 68 -5.09 24.32 17.22
N TYR A 69 -4.07 24.56 16.40
CA TYR A 69 -3.84 25.85 15.79
C TYR A 69 -4.95 26.23 14.82
N ALA A 70 -5.39 25.32 13.98
CA ALA A 70 -6.51 25.52 13.04
C ALA A 70 -7.81 25.84 13.79
N GLN A 71 -8.10 25.12 14.89
CA GLN A 71 -9.28 25.36 15.74
C GLN A 71 -9.21 26.75 16.40
N ARG A 72 -8.04 27.18 16.88
CA ARG A 72 -7.88 28.53 17.46
C ARG A 72 -8.10 29.63 16.43
N LEU A 73 -7.58 29.45 15.20
CA LEU A 73 -7.84 30.39 14.11
C LEU A 73 -9.33 30.52 13.81
N ASP A 74 -10.05 29.39 13.78
CA ASP A 74 -11.50 29.41 13.55
C ASP A 74 -12.27 30.11 14.68
N GLN A 75 -11.91 29.87 15.93
CA GLN A 75 -12.48 30.57 17.08
C GLN A 75 -12.26 32.08 16.99
N VAL A 76 -11.04 32.53 16.64
CA VAL A 76 -10.76 33.96 16.49
C VAL A 76 -11.56 34.56 15.32
N ARG A 77 -11.71 33.83 14.22
CA ARG A 77 -12.53 34.25 13.07
C ARG A 77 -13.98 34.50 13.51
N VAL A 78 -14.58 33.51 14.19
CA VAL A 78 -15.98 33.63 14.67
C VAL A 78 -16.13 34.80 15.62
N LEU A 79 -15.20 35.06 16.53
CA LEU A 79 -15.23 36.20 17.44
C LEU A 79 -15.16 37.53 16.70
N LEU A 80 -14.31 37.63 15.65
CA LEU A 80 -14.18 38.86 14.84
C LEU A 80 -15.43 39.09 13.98
N GLU A 81 -16.02 38.07 13.39
CA GLU A 81 -17.27 38.13 12.62
C GLU A 81 -18.42 38.60 13.49
N ASN A 82 -18.59 38.02 14.68
CA ASN A 82 -19.68 38.40 15.61
C ASN A 82 -19.51 39.81 16.19
N SER A 83 -18.29 40.35 16.23
CA SER A 83 -18.06 41.72 16.74
C SER A 83 -18.60 42.82 15.82
N ASP A 84 -18.79 42.50 14.53
CA ASP A 84 -19.24 43.46 13.52
C ASP A 84 -20.76 43.52 13.34
N GLU A 85 -21.55 42.58 13.88
CA GLU A 85 -23.00 42.47 13.61
C GLU A 85 -23.90 43.43 14.39
N GLN A 86 -23.38 44.17 15.38
CA GLN A 86 -24.23 44.88 16.34
C GLN A 86 -24.32 46.40 16.17
N VAL A 87 -23.68 47.00 15.16
CA VAL A 87 -23.64 48.46 15.05
C VAL A 87 -24.13 48.93 13.69
N ASP A 88 -25.22 49.70 13.67
CA ASP A 88 -25.65 50.42 12.48
C ASP A 88 -24.71 51.62 12.23
N LEU A 89 -23.84 51.45 11.26
CA LEU A 89 -22.83 52.45 10.89
C LEU A 89 -23.45 53.71 10.23
N GLU A 90 -24.61 53.60 9.59
CA GLU A 90 -25.29 54.74 8.99
C GLU A 90 -25.91 55.64 10.07
N GLU A 91 -26.59 55.02 11.03
CA GLU A 91 -27.17 55.75 12.20
C GLU A 91 -26.05 56.40 13.04
N LEU A 92 -24.94 55.69 13.25
CA LEU A 92 -23.80 56.21 14.01
C LEU A 92 -23.13 57.38 13.32
N LYS A 93 -23.07 57.39 11.97
CA LYS A 93 -22.46 58.44 11.18
C LYS A 93 -23.24 59.76 11.31
N GLU A 94 -24.58 59.71 11.40
CA GLU A 94 -25.43 60.86 11.53
C GLU A 94 -25.44 61.40 12.96
N ASN A 95 -25.51 60.53 13.98
CA ASN A 95 -25.70 60.91 15.36
C ASN A 95 -24.39 61.15 16.13
N ASP A 96 -23.30 60.40 15.81
CA ASP A 96 -21.99 60.53 16.47
C ASP A 96 -20.82 60.24 15.48
N PRO A 97 -20.37 61.24 14.72
CA PRO A 97 -19.27 61.09 13.73
C PRO A 97 -17.94 60.62 14.33
N ILE A 98 -17.69 60.89 15.61
CA ILE A 98 -16.48 60.49 16.29
C ILE A 98 -16.50 58.97 16.53
N SER A 99 -17.55 58.46 17.16
CA SER A 99 -17.77 57.04 17.39
C SER A 99 -17.85 56.27 16.06
N TRP A 100 -18.46 56.85 15.03
CA TRP A 100 -18.46 56.29 13.68
C TRP A 100 -17.03 56.10 13.13
N SER A 101 -16.17 57.14 13.24
CA SER A 101 -14.78 57.03 12.72
C SER A 101 -13.97 55.96 13.45
N ILE A 102 -14.19 55.80 14.75
CA ILE A 102 -13.53 54.75 15.56
C ILE A 102 -14.03 53.36 15.09
N LYS A 103 -15.35 53.18 14.92
CA LYS A 103 -15.94 51.93 14.49
C LYS A 103 -15.51 51.52 13.07
N VAL A 104 -15.42 52.47 12.16
CA VAL A 104 -14.90 52.21 10.79
C VAL A 104 -13.44 51.78 10.85
N ALA A 105 -12.62 52.40 11.71
CA ALA A 105 -11.21 52.01 11.88
C ALA A 105 -11.11 50.60 12.48
N GLU A 106 -11.89 50.27 13.53
CA GLU A 106 -11.97 48.92 14.13
C GLU A 106 -12.41 47.88 13.09
N LYS A 107 -13.46 48.17 12.31
CA LYS A 107 -13.94 47.27 11.23
C LYS A 107 -12.88 47.03 10.17
N THR A 108 -12.15 48.07 9.77
CA THR A 108 -11.08 47.97 8.82
C THR A 108 -9.92 47.08 9.34
N GLU A 109 -9.61 47.24 10.62
CA GLU A 109 -8.60 46.41 11.28
C GLU A 109 -9.06 44.96 11.42
N ASN A 110 -10.29 44.70 11.81
CA ASN A 110 -10.90 43.37 11.90
C ASN A 110 -10.92 42.69 10.54
N ASN A 111 -11.30 43.40 9.47
CA ASN A 111 -11.26 42.85 8.11
C ASN A 111 -9.85 42.44 7.69
N LYS A 112 -8.81 43.21 8.02
CA LYS A 112 -7.43 42.83 7.79
C LYS A 112 -7.03 41.55 8.56
N LYS A 113 -7.44 41.45 9.82
CA LYS A 113 -7.22 40.26 10.65
C LYS A 113 -7.93 39.05 10.07
N LEU A 114 -9.18 39.18 9.62
CA LEU A 114 -9.94 38.13 8.95
C LEU A 114 -9.24 37.65 7.67
N GLN A 115 -8.73 38.56 6.82
CA GLN A 115 -7.96 38.21 5.63
C GLN A 115 -6.70 37.42 5.98
N LEU A 116 -5.98 37.82 7.03
CA LEU A 116 -4.78 37.09 7.47
C LEU A 116 -5.12 35.68 7.99
N ILE A 117 -6.24 35.55 8.72
CA ILE A 117 -6.72 34.25 9.19
C ILE A 117 -7.10 33.36 8.00
N GLU A 118 -7.81 33.87 7.03
CA GLU A 118 -8.18 33.15 5.80
C GLU A 118 -6.95 32.69 5.01
N GLN A 119 -5.98 33.58 4.84
CA GLN A 119 -4.69 33.22 4.18
C GLN A 119 -3.97 32.11 4.93
N GLU A 120 -3.93 32.16 6.25
CA GLU A 120 -3.27 31.13 7.05
C GLU A 120 -4.05 29.82 7.04
N GLN A 121 -5.38 29.83 7.09
CA GLN A 121 -6.21 28.63 6.92
C GLN A 121 -5.99 27.98 5.55
N ASN A 122 -5.93 28.77 4.48
CA ASN A 122 -5.63 28.29 3.14
C ASN A 122 -4.21 27.69 3.05
N ARG A 123 -3.22 28.30 3.69
CA ARG A 123 -1.85 27.78 3.77
C ARG A 123 -1.80 26.43 4.48
N LEU A 124 -2.52 26.28 5.60
CA LEU A 124 -2.60 25.03 6.35
C LEU A 124 -3.30 23.93 5.54
N ALA A 125 -4.39 24.27 4.86
CA ALA A 125 -5.12 23.34 4.00
C ALA A 125 -4.23 22.83 2.83
N GLN A 126 -3.51 23.73 2.16
CA GLN A 126 -2.56 23.36 1.10
C GLN A 126 -1.41 22.49 1.62
N ALA A 127 -0.86 22.81 2.79
CA ALA A 127 0.20 22.01 3.40
C ALA A 127 -0.30 20.60 3.75
N HIS A 128 -1.50 20.48 4.28
CA HIS A 128 -2.13 19.18 4.57
C HIS A 128 -2.38 18.37 3.30
N GLN A 129 -2.92 19.00 2.26
CA GLN A 129 -3.16 18.35 0.97
C GLN A 129 -1.86 17.87 0.32
N LYS A 130 -0.81 18.69 0.36
CA LYS A 130 0.53 18.30 -0.15
C LYS A 130 1.09 17.11 0.62
N GLN A 131 1.02 17.13 1.95
CA GLN A 131 1.49 16.02 2.79
C GLN A 131 0.72 14.73 2.51
N ALA A 132 -0.61 14.81 2.38
CA ALA A 132 -1.44 13.65 2.02
C ALA A 132 -1.09 13.08 0.65
N ALA A 133 -0.88 13.94 -0.34
CA ALA A 133 -0.45 13.54 -1.68
C ALA A 133 0.94 12.86 -1.69
N GLU A 134 1.88 13.40 -0.91
CA GLU A 134 3.22 12.80 -0.76
C GLU A 134 3.16 11.41 -0.08
N GLN A 135 2.35 11.27 0.97
CA GLN A 135 2.14 9.97 1.63
C GLN A 135 1.50 8.96 0.69
N GLN A 136 0.47 9.37 -0.05
CA GLN A 136 -0.17 8.51 -1.04
C GLN A 136 0.81 8.10 -2.14
N SER A 137 1.62 9.02 -2.64
CA SER A 137 2.66 8.72 -3.65
C SER A 137 3.67 7.70 -3.13
N LYS A 138 4.14 7.85 -1.89
CA LYS A 138 5.06 6.88 -1.25
C LYS A 138 4.41 5.50 -1.10
N MET A 139 3.15 5.43 -0.68
CA MET A 139 2.41 4.17 -0.58
C MET A 139 2.28 3.49 -1.95
N VAL A 140 1.87 4.24 -2.98
CA VAL A 140 1.73 3.69 -4.34
C VAL A 140 3.07 3.19 -4.88
N ALA A 141 4.17 3.93 -4.64
CA ALA A 141 5.51 3.51 -5.04
C ALA A 141 5.94 2.22 -4.33
N HIS A 142 5.72 2.12 -3.03
CA HIS A 142 6.00 0.91 -2.26
C HIS A 142 5.19 -0.30 -2.75
N GLU A 143 3.90 -0.13 -3.01
CA GLU A 143 3.03 -1.19 -3.53
C GLU A 143 3.47 -1.63 -4.95
N ALA A 144 3.93 -0.69 -5.78
CA ALA A 144 4.46 -1.01 -7.10
C ALA A 144 5.77 -1.82 -7.01
N GLU A 145 6.65 -1.49 -6.06
CA GLU A 145 7.87 -2.26 -5.78
C GLU A 145 7.53 -3.67 -5.30
N MET A 146 6.59 -3.79 -4.36
CA MET A 146 6.11 -5.09 -3.87
C MET A 146 5.50 -5.93 -4.99
N LEU A 147 4.74 -5.32 -5.91
CA LEU A 147 4.17 -5.99 -7.07
C LEU A 147 5.28 -6.51 -7.99
N THR A 148 6.27 -5.68 -8.29
CA THR A 148 7.42 -6.03 -9.15
C THR A 148 8.24 -7.18 -8.55
N SER A 149 8.43 -7.19 -7.23
CA SER A 149 9.17 -8.26 -6.54
C SER A 149 8.45 -9.61 -6.58
N LYS A 150 7.11 -9.60 -6.56
CA LYS A 150 6.29 -10.82 -6.51
C LYS A 150 5.88 -11.34 -7.89
N VAL A 151 5.77 -10.47 -8.87
CA VAL A 151 5.27 -10.77 -10.22
C VAL A 151 6.28 -10.27 -11.25
N LYS A 152 7.11 -11.18 -11.77
CA LYS A 152 8.23 -10.86 -12.67
C LYS A 152 7.82 -10.09 -13.94
N GLU A 153 6.60 -10.30 -14.41
CA GLU A 153 6.08 -9.62 -15.60
C GLU A 153 5.99 -8.10 -15.42
N PHE A 154 5.86 -7.61 -14.19
CA PHE A 154 5.85 -6.18 -13.88
C PHE A 154 7.24 -5.55 -13.83
N SER A 155 8.32 -6.33 -13.93
CA SER A 155 9.68 -5.79 -14.04
C SER A 155 9.97 -5.19 -15.42
N ASP A 156 9.23 -5.60 -16.47
CA ASP A 156 9.31 -5.01 -17.81
C ASP A 156 8.21 -3.93 -17.95
N PRO A 157 8.58 -2.65 -18.15
CA PRO A 157 7.60 -1.56 -18.21
C PRO A 157 6.53 -1.73 -19.28
N LYS A 158 6.90 -2.30 -20.46
CA LYS A 158 5.96 -2.52 -21.56
C LYS A 158 4.94 -3.61 -21.22
N LYS A 159 5.41 -4.71 -20.65
CA LYS A 159 4.53 -5.80 -20.19
C LYS A 159 3.66 -5.37 -19.02
N ALA A 160 4.22 -4.63 -18.08
CA ALA A 160 3.48 -4.08 -16.95
C ALA A 160 2.30 -3.22 -17.41
N GLU A 161 2.51 -2.35 -18.40
CA GLU A 161 1.46 -1.49 -18.92
C GLU A 161 0.38 -2.28 -19.67
N GLN A 162 0.78 -3.27 -20.46
CA GLN A 162 -0.16 -4.18 -21.11
C GLN A 162 -1.04 -4.92 -20.10
N ILE A 163 -0.43 -5.50 -19.07
CA ILE A 163 -1.15 -6.23 -18.02
C ILE A 163 -2.09 -5.30 -17.25
N LYS A 164 -1.66 -4.09 -16.91
CA LYS A 164 -2.51 -3.09 -16.26
C LYS A 164 -3.74 -2.75 -17.09
N ASN A 165 -3.56 -2.56 -18.40
CA ASN A 165 -4.66 -2.29 -19.32
C ASN A 165 -5.61 -3.49 -19.45
N GLU A 166 -5.09 -4.71 -19.50
CA GLU A 166 -5.88 -5.93 -19.55
C GLU A 166 -6.70 -6.13 -18.27
N ILE A 167 -6.08 -5.90 -17.08
CA ILE A 167 -6.76 -5.95 -15.78
C ILE A 167 -7.87 -4.90 -15.73
N ARG A 168 -7.59 -3.67 -16.20
CA ARG A 168 -8.60 -2.60 -16.27
C ARG A 168 -9.80 -2.99 -17.14
N ASN A 169 -9.53 -3.50 -18.34
CA ASN A 169 -10.58 -3.94 -19.24
C ASN A 169 -11.39 -5.12 -18.67
N PHE A 170 -10.72 -6.07 -18.03
CA PHE A 170 -11.37 -7.18 -17.33
C PHE A 170 -12.23 -6.67 -16.18
N GLY A 171 -11.71 -5.77 -15.33
CA GLY A 171 -12.45 -5.17 -14.22
C GLY A 171 -13.73 -4.45 -14.70
N LYS A 172 -13.63 -3.64 -15.76
CA LYS A 172 -14.81 -3.02 -16.40
C LYS A 172 -15.82 -4.07 -16.89
N GLY A 173 -15.33 -5.15 -17.46
CA GLY A 173 -16.16 -6.24 -17.96
C GLY A 173 -16.97 -6.98 -16.89
N ILE A 174 -16.51 -6.94 -15.63
CA ILE A 174 -17.19 -7.55 -14.47
C ILE A 174 -17.93 -6.52 -13.61
N GLY A 175 -17.94 -5.23 -14.00
CA GLY A 175 -18.77 -4.20 -13.39
C GLY A 175 -18.06 -3.13 -12.56
N PHE A 176 -16.72 -3.13 -12.48
CA PHE A 176 -15.98 -2.05 -11.83
C PHE A 176 -15.99 -0.76 -12.66
N SER A 177 -16.18 0.37 -12.01
CA SER A 177 -16.02 1.70 -12.58
C SER A 177 -14.54 2.09 -12.72
N ASP A 178 -14.25 3.10 -13.53
CA ASP A 178 -12.90 3.67 -13.65
C ASP A 178 -12.37 4.23 -12.32
N GLN A 179 -13.26 4.80 -11.49
CA GLN A 179 -12.90 5.35 -10.20
C GLN A 179 -12.50 4.26 -9.20
N GLU A 180 -13.24 3.15 -9.15
CA GLU A 180 -12.89 2.01 -8.31
C GLU A 180 -11.57 1.37 -8.75
N LEU A 181 -11.37 1.19 -10.04
CA LEU A 181 -10.12 0.63 -10.58
C LEU A 181 -8.92 1.55 -10.36
N ALA A 182 -9.10 2.88 -10.35
CA ALA A 182 -8.04 3.83 -10.03
C ALA A 182 -7.58 3.75 -8.57
N GLN A 183 -8.43 3.24 -7.67
CA GLN A 183 -8.09 3.04 -6.25
C GLN A 183 -7.41 1.68 -5.99
N VAL A 184 -7.30 0.81 -6.98
CA VAL A 184 -6.63 -0.49 -6.86
C VAL A 184 -5.12 -0.30 -7.04
N TYR A 185 -4.44 0.13 -6.00
CA TYR A 185 -2.98 0.27 -5.95
C TYR A 185 -2.28 -0.80 -5.12
N ASP A 186 -2.97 -1.45 -4.18
CA ASP A 186 -2.42 -2.55 -3.36
C ASP A 186 -2.05 -3.73 -4.27
N HIS A 187 -0.78 -4.16 -4.19
CA HIS A 187 -0.24 -5.26 -4.99
C HIS A 187 -1.06 -6.55 -4.86
N ARG A 188 -1.66 -6.82 -3.71
CA ARG A 188 -2.49 -8.01 -3.45
C ARG A 188 -3.77 -7.98 -4.28
N HIS A 189 -4.43 -6.82 -4.36
CA HIS A 189 -5.63 -6.64 -5.17
C HIS A 189 -5.31 -6.79 -6.66
N VAL A 190 -4.19 -6.22 -7.13
CA VAL A 190 -3.73 -6.38 -8.51
C VAL A 190 -3.46 -7.84 -8.83
N MET A 191 -2.79 -8.59 -7.94
CA MET A 191 -2.54 -10.02 -8.12
C MET A 191 -3.82 -10.85 -8.15
N VAL A 192 -4.82 -10.51 -7.33
CA VAL A 192 -6.13 -11.21 -7.33
C VAL A 192 -6.85 -10.96 -8.66
N LEU A 193 -6.90 -9.71 -9.13
CA LEU A 193 -7.52 -9.37 -10.41
C LEU A 193 -6.80 -10.06 -11.58
N GLN A 194 -5.47 -10.12 -11.56
CA GLN A 194 -4.69 -10.84 -12.57
C GLN A 194 -5.04 -12.34 -12.61
N LYS A 195 -5.12 -12.98 -11.43
CA LYS A 195 -5.50 -14.40 -11.33
C LYS A 195 -6.94 -14.64 -11.77
N ALA A 196 -7.87 -13.76 -11.40
CA ALA A 196 -9.25 -13.84 -11.82
C ALA A 196 -9.39 -13.72 -13.35
N MET A 197 -8.68 -12.76 -13.95
CA MET A 197 -8.62 -12.58 -15.40
C MET A 197 -8.04 -13.83 -16.11
N ALA A 198 -6.96 -14.40 -15.58
CA ALA A 198 -6.35 -15.61 -16.12
C ALA A 198 -7.31 -16.81 -16.05
N TYR A 199 -8.01 -16.97 -14.93
CA TYR A 199 -9.02 -18.00 -14.74
C TYR A 199 -10.18 -17.84 -15.76
N ASP A 200 -10.70 -16.65 -15.94
CA ASP A 200 -11.77 -16.36 -16.91
C ASP A 200 -11.34 -16.70 -18.34
N ARG A 201 -10.10 -16.36 -18.72
CA ARG A 201 -9.51 -16.76 -20.01
C ARG A 201 -9.48 -18.27 -20.19
N ILE A 202 -9.07 -19.01 -19.18
CA ILE A 202 -9.03 -20.49 -19.22
C ILE A 202 -10.43 -21.05 -19.39
N GLN A 203 -11.42 -20.53 -18.67
CA GLN A 203 -12.81 -21.01 -18.80
C GLN A 203 -13.39 -20.73 -20.18
N LYS A 204 -13.18 -19.53 -20.73
CA LYS A 204 -13.60 -19.19 -22.09
C LYS A 204 -12.92 -20.05 -23.15
N ALA A 205 -11.62 -20.33 -22.97
CA ALA A 205 -10.89 -21.24 -23.88
C ALA A 205 -11.42 -22.66 -23.80
N LYS A 206 -11.67 -23.20 -22.61
CA LYS A 206 -12.28 -24.55 -22.43
C LYS A 206 -13.64 -24.65 -23.10
N ALA A 207 -14.51 -23.65 -22.91
CA ALA A 207 -15.82 -23.62 -23.56
C ALA A 207 -15.71 -23.59 -25.10
N GLY A 208 -14.71 -22.88 -25.64
CA GLY A 208 -14.42 -22.85 -27.07
C GLY A 208 -13.95 -24.19 -27.61
N VAL A 209 -13.07 -24.89 -26.87
CA VAL A 209 -12.59 -26.24 -27.24
C VAL A 209 -13.70 -27.24 -27.19
N THR A 210 -14.53 -27.26 -26.14
CA THR A 210 -15.68 -28.17 -26.01
C THR A 210 -16.65 -28.01 -27.17
N LYS A 211 -16.95 -26.76 -27.59
CA LYS A 211 -17.78 -26.47 -28.76
C LYS A 211 -17.16 -26.98 -30.07
N LYS A 212 -15.84 -26.84 -30.25
CA LYS A 212 -15.12 -27.35 -31.44
C LYS A 212 -15.13 -28.88 -31.47
N VAL A 213 -14.87 -29.55 -30.34
CA VAL A 213 -14.89 -31.02 -30.22
C VAL A 213 -16.31 -31.57 -30.50
N ALA A 214 -17.35 -30.92 -30.00
CA ALA A 214 -18.73 -31.32 -30.28
C ALA A 214 -19.13 -31.18 -31.77
N LYS A 215 -18.50 -30.28 -32.50
CA LYS A 215 -18.72 -30.06 -33.95
C LYS A 215 -17.77 -30.88 -34.83
N ALA A 216 -16.75 -31.54 -34.25
CA ALA A 216 -15.83 -32.37 -35.03
C ALA A 216 -16.52 -33.63 -35.58
N PRO A 217 -16.23 -34.05 -36.81
CA PRO A 217 -16.78 -35.30 -37.35
C PRO A 217 -16.39 -36.47 -36.44
N LYS A 218 -17.36 -37.29 -36.06
CA LYS A 218 -17.09 -38.50 -35.26
C LYS A 218 -16.18 -39.41 -36.10
N MET A 219 -15.01 -39.77 -35.53
CA MET A 219 -14.16 -40.78 -36.14
C MET A 219 -14.96 -42.06 -36.34
N ALA A 220 -14.99 -42.56 -37.56
CA ALA A 220 -15.60 -43.84 -37.87
C ALA A 220 -14.91 -44.93 -37.04
N LYS A 221 -15.68 -45.68 -36.27
CA LYS A 221 -15.16 -46.84 -35.58
C LYS A 221 -14.65 -47.82 -36.62
N GLN A 222 -13.39 -48.28 -36.46
CA GLN A 222 -12.83 -49.34 -37.26
C GLN A 222 -13.79 -50.53 -37.22
N GLY A 223 -14.32 -50.96 -38.37
CA GLY A 223 -15.28 -52.04 -38.44
C GLY A 223 -14.64 -53.32 -37.89
N ASN A 224 -15.39 -54.06 -37.10
CA ASN A 224 -15.00 -55.40 -36.66
C ASN A 224 -14.63 -56.23 -37.87
N LYS A 225 -13.44 -56.82 -37.88
CA LYS A 225 -13.08 -57.86 -38.86
C LYS A 225 -14.08 -58.99 -38.74
N VAL A 226 -14.84 -59.22 -39.79
CA VAL A 226 -15.72 -60.38 -39.91
C VAL A 226 -14.79 -61.62 -39.90
N ALA A 227 -14.99 -62.49 -38.96
CA ALA A 227 -14.26 -63.78 -38.90
C ALA A 227 -14.62 -64.58 -40.19
N LYS A 228 -13.58 -64.99 -40.93
CA LYS A 228 -13.75 -65.95 -42.03
C LYS A 228 -14.26 -67.27 -41.44
N THR A 229 -15.45 -67.62 -41.74
CA THR A 229 -15.95 -69.00 -41.52
C THR A 229 -15.30 -69.87 -42.57
N ASP A 230 -14.42 -70.78 -42.19
CA ASP A 230 -13.91 -71.84 -43.00
C ASP A 230 -15.07 -72.80 -43.25
N VAL A 231 -15.51 -72.90 -44.52
CA VAL A 231 -16.40 -73.92 -44.97
C VAL A 231 -15.51 -75.03 -45.60
N TYR A 232 -15.29 -76.08 -44.86
CA TYR A 232 -14.89 -77.38 -45.40
C TYR A 232 -16.07 -78.32 -45.36
N THR A 233 -16.58 -78.64 -46.53
CA THR A 233 -16.83 -79.99 -47.12
C THR A 233 -17.48 -79.82 -48.46
#